data_71fffc75137c035a654eb2dccca4c431
#
_entry.id   71fffc75137c035a654eb2dccca4c431
#
_cell.length_a   1.000
_cell.length_b   1.000
_cell.length_c   1.000
_cell.angle_alpha   90.00
_cell.angle_beta   90.00
_cell.angle_gamma   90.00
#
_symmetry.space_group_name_H-M   'P 1'
#
loop_
_entity.id
_entity.type
_entity.pdbx_description
1 polymer ?
#
loop_
_entity_poly.entity_id
_entity_poly.type
_entity_poly.pdbx_seq_one_letter_code
_entity_poly.pdbx_strand_id
1 'polypeptide(L)'
;MDWYPLWNSLRIAAISTVIIFFAGIFAAYYIAKLPRLIKGVLDVVLTLPLVLPPTVVGYLLLRVLGPKRVIGAWVLETFGVKLVMTWWSAIFATTVVIFPLMYRTVRGAFEAFDETLAYSGQTLGLSNAYIFWRIRMPCCRQGVLAGTVLAFARALGEYGATSMIAGYTPGKTATISTTVYQLWQTNNDALAYRWVAVNIVISAIVLLTVNMLERRDFLRGASRARSVKA
;
A
#
# COMPACT_ATOMS: atom_id res chain seq x y z
N MET A 1 20.05 -18.72 -11.81
CA MET A 1 18.89 -17.83 -11.66
C MET A 1 19.29 -16.72 -10.70
N ASP A 2 19.24 -15.47 -11.13
CA ASP A 2 19.56 -14.34 -10.26
C ASP A 2 18.34 -14.04 -9.35
N TRP A 3 18.53 -14.09 -8.04
CA TRP A 3 17.44 -13.87 -7.07
C TRP A 3 17.17 -12.39 -6.75
N TYR A 4 17.91 -11.49 -7.39
CA TYR A 4 17.73 -10.06 -7.18
C TYR A 4 16.28 -9.57 -7.39
N PRO A 5 15.55 -9.97 -8.47
CA PRO A 5 14.18 -9.53 -8.68
C PRO A 5 13.22 -9.90 -7.54
N LEU A 6 13.42 -11.06 -6.91
CA LEU A 6 12.64 -11.48 -5.75
C LEU A 6 12.87 -10.56 -4.55
N TRP A 7 14.13 -10.39 -4.16
CA TRP A 7 14.47 -9.52 -3.04
C TRP A 7 14.05 -8.08 -3.26
N ASN A 8 14.19 -7.61 -4.48
CA ASN A 8 13.80 -6.25 -4.85
C ASN A 8 12.28 -6.07 -4.75
N SER A 9 11.48 -7.02 -5.25
CA SER A 9 10.02 -6.99 -5.13
C SER A 9 9.57 -6.98 -3.67
N LEU A 10 10.16 -7.84 -2.83
CA LEU A 10 9.85 -7.89 -1.40
C LEU A 10 10.21 -6.59 -0.67
N ARG A 11 11.38 -6.01 -0.98
CA ARG A 11 11.81 -4.73 -0.39
C ARG A 11 10.89 -3.58 -0.79
N ILE A 12 10.56 -3.47 -2.09
CA ILE A 12 9.64 -2.44 -2.58
C ILE A 12 8.28 -2.60 -1.93
N ALA A 13 7.72 -3.81 -1.91
CA ALA A 13 6.42 -4.08 -1.30
C ALA A 13 6.42 -3.76 0.20
N ALA A 14 7.44 -4.18 0.95
CA ALA A 14 7.55 -3.93 2.38
C ALA A 14 7.66 -2.43 2.69
N ILE A 15 8.56 -1.71 2.03
CA ILE A 15 8.77 -0.28 2.28
C ILE A 15 7.54 0.53 1.88
N SER A 16 6.96 0.26 0.70
CA SER A 16 5.73 0.93 0.26
C SER A 16 4.58 0.67 1.24
N THR A 17 4.45 -0.57 1.74
CA THR A 17 3.42 -0.92 2.72
C THR A 17 3.62 -0.18 4.05
N VAL A 18 4.85 -0.05 4.55
CA VAL A 18 5.15 0.74 5.75
C VAL A 18 4.78 2.21 5.55
N ILE A 19 5.12 2.77 4.39
CA ILE A 19 4.77 4.17 4.08
C ILE A 19 3.25 4.37 4.08
N ILE A 20 2.51 3.51 3.38
CA ILE A 20 1.04 3.66 3.31
C ILE A 20 0.34 3.30 4.61
N PHE A 21 0.94 2.45 5.46
CA PHE A 21 0.40 2.16 6.78
C PHE A 21 0.21 3.45 7.57
N PHE A 22 1.26 4.26 7.68
CA PHE A 22 1.17 5.54 8.39
C PHE A 22 0.37 6.58 7.60
N ALA A 23 0.66 6.75 6.33
CA ALA A 23 -0.01 7.74 5.49
C ALA A 23 -1.52 7.45 5.33
N GLY A 24 -1.90 6.19 5.15
CA GLY A 24 -3.30 5.76 5.01
C GLY A 24 -4.10 5.92 6.30
N ILE A 25 -3.52 5.55 7.45
CA ILE A 25 -4.15 5.77 8.77
C ILE A 25 -4.34 7.27 9.02
N PHE A 26 -3.30 8.06 8.79
CA PHE A 26 -3.34 9.51 8.94
C PHE A 26 -4.40 10.13 8.04
N ALA A 27 -4.37 9.83 6.75
CA ALA A 27 -5.36 10.34 5.80
C ALA A 27 -6.79 9.91 6.18
N ALA A 28 -7.02 8.63 6.52
CA ALA A 28 -8.32 8.14 6.92
C ALA A 28 -8.87 8.85 8.16
N TYR A 29 -8.02 9.10 9.15
CA TYR A 29 -8.41 9.76 10.39
C TYR A 29 -8.77 11.24 10.21
N TYR A 30 -7.94 11.99 9.47
CA TYR A 30 -8.16 13.43 9.29
C TYR A 30 -9.26 13.73 8.27
N ILE A 31 -9.32 12.98 7.18
CA ILE A 31 -10.34 13.20 6.14
C ILE A 31 -11.73 12.84 6.65
N ALA A 32 -11.85 11.83 7.52
CA ALA A 32 -13.13 11.51 8.15
C ALA A 32 -13.77 12.70 8.91
N LYS A 33 -12.97 13.63 9.41
CA LYS A 33 -13.40 14.80 10.18
C LYS A 33 -13.76 16.02 9.31
N LEU A 34 -13.48 15.98 8.02
CA LEU A 34 -13.73 17.12 7.12
C LEU A 34 -15.21 17.26 6.75
N PRO A 35 -15.65 18.47 6.38
CA PRO A 35 -16.99 18.71 5.84
C PRO A 35 -17.28 17.81 4.64
N ARG A 36 -18.55 17.40 4.47
CA ARG A 36 -18.97 16.39 3.48
C ARG A 36 -18.47 16.67 2.06
N LEU A 37 -18.51 17.93 1.61
CA LEU A 37 -18.08 18.27 0.25
C LEU A 37 -16.57 18.07 0.05
N ILE A 38 -15.74 18.61 0.95
CA ILE A 38 -14.27 18.47 0.89
C ILE A 38 -13.87 17.02 1.03
N LYS A 39 -14.49 16.31 1.97
CA LYS A 39 -14.31 14.85 2.14
C LYS A 39 -14.59 14.11 0.84
N GLY A 40 -15.73 14.36 0.19
CA GLY A 40 -16.08 13.71 -1.08
C GLY A 40 -15.08 13.95 -2.20
N VAL A 41 -14.61 15.18 -2.36
CA VAL A 41 -13.60 15.52 -3.38
C VAL A 41 -12.27 14.82 -3.09
N LEU A 42 -11.79 14.87 -1.85
CA LEU A 42 -10.54 14.20 -1.46
C LEU A 42 -10.63 12.68 -1.62
N ASP A 43 -11.79 12.10 -1.29
CA ASP A 43 -12.01 10.67 -1.50
C ASP A 43 -11.88 10.27 -2.97
N VAL A 44 -12.46 11.04 -3.87
CA VAL A 44 -12.32 10.78 -5.31
C VAL A 44 -10.85 10.89 -5.72
N VAL A 45 -10.16 11.97 -5.35
CA VAL A 45 -8.76 12.19 -5.72
C VAL A 45 -7.86 11.08 -5.18
N LEU A 46 -8.00 10.73 -3.90
CA LEU A 46 -7.16 9.72 -3.25
C LEU A 46 -7.46 8.28 -3.72
N THR A 47 -8.69 8.04 -4.20
CA THR A 47 -9.06 6.71 -4.70
C THR A 47 -8.95 6.57 -6.22
N LEU A 48 -8.71 7.65 -6.92
CA LEU A 48 -8.55 7.65 -8.37
C LEU A 48 -7.51 6.63 -8.88
N PRO A 49 -6.32 6.47 -8.25
CA PRO A 49 -5.34 5.47 -8.69
C PRO A 49 -5.84 4.02 -8.64
N LEU A 50 -6.89 3.73 -7.87
CA LEU A 50 -7.48 2.39 -7.82
C LEU A 50 -8.31 2.05 -9.07
N VAL A 51 -8.94 3.06 -9.66
CA VAL A 51 -9.81 2.91 -10.84
C VAL A 51 -9.00 3.02 -12.13
N LEU A 52 -7.96 3.84 -12.14
CA LEU A 52 -7.09 4.00 -13.30
C LEU A 52 -6.23 2.76 -13.52
N PRO A 53 -5.99 2.36 -14.78
CA PRO A 53 -4.98 1.36 -15.07
C PRO A 53 -3.61 1.77 -14.48
N PRO A 54 -2.88 0.86 -13.82
CA PRO A 54 -1.59 1.20 -13.19
C PRO A 54 -0.57 1.83 -14.14
N THR A 55 -0.59 1.44 -15.42
CA THR A 55 0.23 2.05 -16.48
C THR A 55 -0.09 3.53 -16.70
N VAL A 56 -1.38 3.91 -16.62
CA VAL A 56 -1.81 5.31 -16.72
C VAL A 56 -1.31 6.10 -15.52
N VAL A 57 -1.42 5.54 -14.31
CA VAL A 57 -0.86 6.16 -13.10
C VAL A 57 0.64 6.36 -13.26
N GLY A 58 1.38 5.32 -13.69
CA GLY A 58 2.82 5.40 -13.95
C GLY A 58 3.18 6.45 -15.00
N TYR A 59 2.42 6.56 -16.07
CA TYR A 59 2.61 7.60 -17.09
C TYR A 59 2.40 9.01 -16.52
N LEU A 60 1.35 9.23 -15.75
CA LEU A 60 1.10 10.53 -15.10
C LEU A 60 2.25 10.90 -14.15
N LEU A 61 2.73 9.94 -13.35
CA LEU A 61 3.89 10.13 -12.49
C LEU A 61 5.14 10.47 -13.29
N LEU A 62 5.39 9.79 -14.41
CA LEU A 62 6.50 10.07 -15.30
C LEU A 62 6.40 11.47 -15.91
N ARG A 63 5.18 11.94 -16.25
CA ARG A 63 4.93 13.29 -16.76
C ARG A 63 5.19 14.39 -15.72
N VAL A 64 5.05 14.07 -14.45
CA VAL A 64 5.28 15.02 -13.32
C VAL A 64 6.73 14.98 -12.85
N LEU A 65 7.30 13.78 -12.69
CA LEU A 65 8.60 13.55 -12.06
C LEU A 65 9.76 13.36 -13.05
N GLY A 66 9.47 13.36 -14.36
CA GLY A 66 10.50 13.19 -15.39
C GLY A 66 11.56 14.31 -15.35
N PRO A 67 12.82 14.02 -15.75
CA PRO A 67 13.95 14.96 -15.60
C PRO A 67 13.82 16.24 -16.43
N LYS A 68 12.96 16.23 -17.45
CA LYS A 68 12.62 17.41 -18.28
C LYS A 68 11.28 18.05 -17.91
N ARG A 69 10.73 17.72 -16.74
CA ARG A 69 9.43 18.23 -16.26
C ARG A 69 9.61 19.10 -15.04
N VAL A 70 8.62 19.94 -14.74
CA VAL A 70 8.73 20.99 -13.71
C VAL A 70 9.30 20.47 -12.39
N ILE A 71 8.71 19.44 -11.82
CA ILE A 71 9.18 18.89 -10.52
C ILE A 71 10.49 18.13 -10.67
N GLY A 72 10.59 17.25 -11.69
CA GLY A 72 11.77 16.44 -11.89
C GLY A 72 13.02 17.25 -12.27
N ALA A 73 12.87 18.31 -13.09
CA ALA A 73 13.96 19.23 -13.43
C ALA A 73 14.42 20.01 -12.21
N TRP A 74 13.47 20.57 -11.47
CA TRP A 74 13.78 21.32 -10.23
C TRP A 74 14.55 20.46 -9.20
N VAL A 75 14.12 19.21 -8.97
CA VAL A 75 14.82 18.29 -8.04
C VAL A 75 16.20 17.93 -8.59
N LEU A 76 16.30 17.67 -9.90
CA LEU A 76 17.57 17.34 -10.51
C LEU A 76 18.58 18.50 -10.43
N GLU A 77 18.14 19.72 -10.68
CA GLU A 77 18.99 20.93 -10.61
C GLU A 77 19.39 21.30 -9.17
N THR A 78 18.45 21.13 -8.22
CA THR A 78 18.67 21.52 -6.81
C THR A 78 19.46 20.48 -6.03
N PHE A 79 19.14 19.20 -6.21
CA PHE A 79 19.68 18.09 -5.41
C PHE A 79 20.57 17.12 -6.20
N GLY A 80 20.69 17.28 -7.51
CA GLY A 80 21.45 16.36 -8.38
C GLY A 80 20.86 14.94 -8.47
N VAL A 81 19.61 14.72 -8.04
CA VAL A 81 18.98 13.41 -7.94
C VAL A 81 17.93 13.22 -9.03
N LYS A 82 18.03 12.11 -9.77
CA LYS A 82 16.99 11.69 -10.72
C LYS A 82 15.87 10.98 -9.98
N LEU A 83 14.63 11.46 -10.15
CA LEU A 83 13.43 10.87 -9.52
C LEU A 83 12.88 9.67 -10.29
N VAL A 84 13.25 9.47 -11.56
CA VAL A 84 12.77 8.38 -12.41
C VAL A 84 13.92 7.44 -12.80
N MET A 85 13.59 6.23 -13.26
CA MET A 85 14.55 5.16 -13.59
C MET A 85 15.48 4.81 -12.42
N THR A 86 14.94 4.88 -11.21
CA THR A 86 15.65 4.59 -9.96
C THR A 86 14.85 3.62 -9.10
N TRP A 87 15.49 2.99 -8.16
CA TRP A 87 14.85 2.13 -7.19
C TRP A 87 13.77 2.87 -6.36
N TRP A 88 14.05 4.10 -5.96
CA TRP A 88 13.11 4.94 -5.23
C TRP A 88 11.83 5.25 -6.02
N SER A 89 11.96 5.39 -7.34
CA SER A 89 10.79 5.62 -8.19
C SER A 89 9.83 4.42 -8.21
N ALA A 90 10.36 3.20 -8.12
CA ALA A 90 9.54 2.00 -7.98
C ALA A 90 8.74 2.01 -6.66
N ILE A 91 9.39 2.36 -5.54
CA ILE A 91 8.70 2.50 -4.24
C ILE A 91 7.61 3.57 -4.33
N PHE A 92 7.92 4.73 -4.90
CA PHE A 92 6.96 5.82 -5.02
C PHE A 92 5.75 5.42 -5.87
N ALA A 93 5.96 4.82 -7.03
CA ALA A 93 4.89 4.35 -7.90
C ALA A 93 4.01 3.30 -7.21
N THR A 94 4.64 2.29 -6.58
CA THR A 94 3.93 1.26 -5.83
C THR A 94 3.11 1.89 -4.70
N THR A 95 3.70 2.81 -3.94
CA THR A 95 3.01 3.53 -2.85
C THR A 95 1.74 4.23 -3.35
N VAL A 96 1.82 4.96 -4.46
CA VAL A 96 0.65 5.67 -5.03
C VAL A 96 -0.44 4.69 -5.46
N VAL A 97 -0.07 3.57 -6.09
CA VAL A 97 -1.05 2.57 -6.57
C VAL A 97 -1.75 1.83 -5.43
N ILE A 98 -1.02 1.48 -4.37
CA ILE A 98 -1.58 0.69 -3.26
C ILE A 98 -2.21 1.56 -2.15
N PHE A 99 -1.93 2.87 -2.13
CA PHE A 99 -2.46 3.80 -1.12
C PHE A 99 -3.98 3.77 -0.99
N PRO A 100 -4.77 3.79 -2.08
CA PRO A 100 -6.23 3.75 -1.98
C PRO A 100 -6.78 2.54 -1.23
N LEU A 101 -6.14 1.37 -1.35
CA LEU A 101 -6.56 0.14 -0.67
C LEU A 101 -6.46 0.31 0.85
N MET A 102 -5.31 0.76 1.32
CA MET A 102 -5.09 1.03 2.74
C MET A 102 -6.04 2.11 3.25
N TYR A 103 -6.10 3.24 2.56
CA TYR A 103 -6.93 4.38 2.93
C TYR A 103 -8.41 3.99 3.08
N ARG A 104 -9.00 3.33 2.06
CA ARG A 104 -10.42 2.95 2.08
C ARG A 104 -10.75 1.93 3.15
N THR A 105 -9.88 0.92 3.34
CA THR A 105 -10.11 -0.13 4.34
C THR A 105 -10.04 0.44 5.76
N VAL A 106 -9.02 1.25 6.05
CA VAL A 106 -8.89 1.89 7.37
C VAL A 106 -9.99 2.89 7.62
N ARG A 107 -10.37 3.67 6.60
CA ARG A 107 -11.48 4.60 6.70
C ARG A 107 -12.79 3.90 7.03
N GLY A 108 -13.11 2.79 6.32
CA GLY A 108 -14.30 1.99 6.64
C GLY A 108 -14.30 1.48 8.07
N ALA A 109 -13.14 1.05 8.59
CA ALA A 109 -13.01 0.65 9.99
C ALA A 109 -13.21 1.81 10.97
N PHE A 110 -12.74 3.02 10.64
CA PHE A 110 -12.96 4.21 11.47
C PHE A 110 -14.39 4.71 11.40
N GLU A 111 -15.08 4.59 10.28
CA GLU A 111 -16.50 4.95 10.15
C GLU A 111 -17.43 3.96 10.87
N ALA A 112 -17.01 2.71 11.01
CA ALA A 112 -17.72 1.70 11.81
C ALA A 112 -17.44 1.79 13.31
N PHE A 113 -16.52 2.65 13.74
CA PHE A 113 -16.19 2.84 15.17
C PHE A 113 -17.31 3.59 15.88
N ASP A 114 -17.71 3.08 17.06
CA ASP A 114 -18.71 3.75 17.90
C ASP A 114 -18.11 5.00 18.60
N GLU A 115 -18.51 6.16 18.11
CA GLU A 115 -18.04 7.46 18.63
C GLU A 115 -18.45 7.69 20.10
N THR A 116 -19.43 6.98 20.63
CA THR A 116 -19.80 7.09 22.06
C THR A 116 -18.66 6.72 22.98
N LEU A 117 -17.80 5.77 22.57
CA LEU A 117 -16.58 5.40 23.28
C LEU A 117 -15.56 6.55 23.33
N ALA A 118 -15.45 7.31 22.25
CA ALA A 118 -14.56 8.46 22.21
C ALA A 118 -15.09 9.61 23.08
N TYR A 119 -16.39 9.89 23.02
CA TYR A 119 -17.04 10.91 23.86
C TYR A 119 -16.96 10.56 25.35
N SER A 120 -17.18 9.30 25.72
CA SER A 120 -17.02 8.83 27.10
C SER A 120 -15.59 9.04 27.60
N GLY A 121 -14.59 8.77 26.74
CA GLY A 121 -13.19 9.03 27.05
C GLY A 121 -12.92 10.52 27.26
N GLN A 122 -13.50 11.40 26.46
CA GLN A 122 -13.38 12.85 26.60
C GLN A 122 -14.02 13.36 27.90
N THR A 123 -15.18 12.83 28.27
CA THR A 123 -15.86 13.15 29.54
C THR A 123 -15.01 12.79 30.75
N LEU A 124 -14.19 11.73 30.65
CA LEU A 124 -13.21 11.33 31.66
C LEU A 124 -11.90 12.15 31.62
N GLY A 125 -11.82 13.19 30.79
CA GLY A 125 -10.65 14.06 30.68
C GLY A 125 -9.48 13.46 29.89
N LEU A 126 -9.68 12.36 29.16
CA LEU A 126 -8.63 11.74 28.36
C LEU A 126 -8.32 12.59 27.12
N SER A 127 -7.04 12.72 26.79
CA SER A 127 -6.61 13.46 25.59
C SER A 127 -7.03 12.75 24.31
N ASN A 128 -7.24 13.51 23.21
CA ASN A 128 -7.58 12.96 21.89
C ASN A 128 -6.51 11.98 21.39
N ALA A 129 -5.24 12.20 21.69
CA ALA A 129 -4.16 11.28 21.33
C ALA A 129 -4.28 9.95 22.11
N TYR A 130 -4.60 10.00 23.40
CA TYR A 130 -4.84 8.80 24.21
C TYR A 130 -6.03 8.01 23.68
N ILE A 131 -7.17 8.68 23.41
CA ILE A 131 -8.38 8.08 22.84
C ILE A 131 -8.07 7.42 21.49
N PHE A 132 -7.30 8.09 20.61
CA PHE A 132 -6.91 7.52 19.34
C PHE A 132 -6.10 6.23 19.50
N TRP A 133 -5.00 6.26 20.27
CA TRP A 133 -4.09 5.12 20.37
C TRP A 133 -4.57 3.99 21.27
N ARG A 134 -5.33 4.31 22.34
CA ARG A 134 -5.76 3.34 23.35
C ARG A 134 -7.19 2.85 23.19
N ILE A 135 -8.03 3.56 22.46
CA ILE A 135 -9.44 3.18 22.26
C ILE A 135 -9.71 2.92 20.78
N ARG A 136 -9.59 3.93 19.92
CA ARG A 136 -9.95 3.81 18.48
C ARG A 136 -9.09 2.79 17.74
N MET A 137 -7.77 2.89 17.82
CA MET A 137 -6.86 1.99 17.11
C MET A 137 -7.04 0.50 17.47
N PRO A 138 -7.13 0.13 18.76
CA PRO A 138 -7.42 -1.26 19.14
C PRO A 138 -8.78 -1.76 18.65
N CYS A 139 -9.81 -0.92 18.67
CA CYS A 139 -11.14 -1.28 18.15
C CYS A 139 -11.13 -1.50 16.62
N CYS A 140 -10.38 -0.68 15.89
CA CYS A 140 -10.30 -0.72 14.43
C CYS A 140 -9.17 -1.61 13.89
N ARG A 141 -8.43 -2.32 14.76
CA ARG A 141 -7.21 -3.06 14.39
C ARG A 141 -7.41 -4.08 13.28
N GLN A 142 -8.58 -4.73 13.22
CA GLN A 142 -8.87 -5.73 12.19
C GLN A 142 -8.89 -5.08 10.80
N GLY A 143 -9.56 -3.94 10.63
CA GLY A 143 -9.57 -3.21 9.37
C GLY A 143 -8.19 -2.65 9.00
N VAL A 144 -7.41 -2.19 9.99
CA VAL A 144 -6.04 -1.71 9.76
C VAL A 144 -5.14 -2.86 9.28
N LEU A 145 -5.21 -4.02 9.93
CA LEU A 145 -4.44 -5.20 9.54
C LEU A 145 -4.87 -5.71 8.16
N ALA A 146 -6.18 -5.84 7.92
CA ALA A 146 -6.70 -6.28 6.62
C ALA A 146 -6.25 -5.33 5.49
N GLY A 147 -6.32 -4.02 5.69
CA GLY A 147 -5.85 -3.03 4.73
C GLY A 147 -4.34 -3.13 4.45
N THR A 148 -3.54 -3.33 5.50
CA THR A 148 -2.08 -3.47 5.39
C THR A 148 -1.70 -4.68 4.57
N VAL A 149 -2.35 -5.80 4.85
CA VAL A 149 -2.08 -7.07 4.20
C VAL A 149 -2.52 -7.07 2.74
N LEU A 150 -3.72 -6.56 2.46
CA LEU A 150 -4.24 -6.42 1.10
C LEU A 150 -3.34 -5.52 0.26
N ALA A 151 -2.86 -4.42 0.83
CA ALA A 151 -1.94 -3.52 0.17
C ALA A 151 -0.57 -4.18 -0.10
N PHE A 152 -0.02 -4.94 0.84
CA PHE A 152 1.22 -5.67 0.64
C PHE A 152 1.10 -6.73 -0.47
N ALA A 153 0.03 -7.52 -0.45
CA ALA A 153 -0.25 -8.51 -1.50
C ALA A 153 -0.35 -7.83 -2.89
N ARG A 154 -1.04 -6.68 -2.97
CA ARG A 154 -1.16 -5.90 -4.21
C ARG A 154 0.18 -5.32 -4.67
N ALA A 155 1.04 -4.90 -3.73
CA ALA A 155 2.36 -4.36 -4.01
C ALA A 155 3.30 -5.38 -4.65
N LEU A 156 3.24 -6.65 -4.23
CA LEU A 156 4.08 -7.72 -4.78
C LEU A 156 3.81 -7.97 -6.28
N GLY A 157 2.57 -7.81 -6.71
CA GLY A 157 2.17 -7.97 -8.11
C GLY A 157 2.20 -6.69 -8.94
N GLU A 158 2.77 -5.57 -8.42
CA GLU A 158 2.78 -4.32 -9.17
C GLU A 158 3.76 -4.38 -10.34
N TYR A 159 3.23 -4.08 -11.52
CA TYR A 159 3.99 -4.03 -12.78
C TYR A 159 3.81 -2.71 -13.52
N GLY A 160 2.57 -2.28 -13.72
CA GLY A 160 2.22 -1.23 -14.67
C GLY A 160 2.85 0.12 -14.36
N ALA A 161 2.68 0.61 -13.14
CA ALA A 161 3.25 1.89 -12.73
C ALA A 161 4.77 1.79 -12.55
N THR A 162 5.26 0.67 -12.00
CA THR A 162 6.69 0.44 -11.80
C THR A 162 7.44 0.36 -13.12
N SER A 163 6.93 -0.35 -14.13
CA SER A 163 7.56 -0.44 -15.45
C SER A 163 7.67 0.92 -16.15
N MET A 164 6.66 1.78 -15.98
CA MET A 164 6.64 3.12 -16.60
C MET A 164 7.64 4.09 -15.95
N ILE A 165 7.79 4.09 -14.64
CA ILE A 165 8.59 5.10 -13.95
C ILE A 165 10.00 4.63 -13.56
N ALA A 166 10.16 3.35 -13.19
CA ALA A 166 11.44 2.77 -12.79
C ALA A 166 12.12 1.99 -13.91
N GLY A 167 11.34 1.52 -14.90
CA GLY A 167 11.85 0.71 -15.99
C GLY A 167 12.35 -0.67 -15.53
N TYR A 168 13.08 -1.33 -16.44
CA TYR A 168 13.74 -2.61 -16.14
C TYR A 168 15.26 -2.46 -16.27
N THR A 169 15.98 -2.54 -15.17
CA THR A 169 17.44 -2.59 -15.14
C THR A 169 17.85 -3.74 -14.22
N PRO A 170 18.52 -4.78 -14.77
CA PRO A 170 19.05 -5.89 -13.98
C PRO A 170 19.93 -5.40 -12.83
N GLY A 171 19.75 -5.98 -11.64
CA GLY A 171 20.51 -5.60 -10.44
C GLY A 171 20.21 -4.21 -9.84
N LYS A 172 19.22 -3.45 -10.40
CA LYS A 172 18.85 -2.11 -9.90
C LYS A 172 17.36 -1.95 -9.67
N THR A 173 16.55 -2.05 -10.74
CA THR A 173 15.11 -1.80 -10.67
C THR A 173 14.26 -3.02 -11.01
N ALA A 174 14.87 -4.12 -11.47
CA ALA A 174 14.19 -5.35 -11.85
C ALA A 174 13.34 -5.90 -10.69
N THR A 175 12.06 -6.13 -10.93
CA THR A 175 11.12 -6.83 -10.05
C THR A 175 10.70 -8.16 -10.66
N ILE A 176 10.03 -9.04 -9.93
CA ILE A 176 9.54 -10.31 -10.50
C ILE A 176 8.67 -10.05 -11.73
N SER A 177 7.69 -9.14 -11.61
CA SER A 177 6.73 -8.84 -12.68
C SER A 177 7.41 -8.26 -13.93
N THR A 178 8.35 -7.32 -13.74
CA THR A 178 9.11 -6.75 -14.88
C THR A 178 10.07 -7.75 -15.49
N THR A 179 10.62 -8.67 -14.68
CA THR A 179 11.51 -9.73 -15.16
C THR A 179 10.75 -10.76 -16.00
N VAL A 180 9.57 -11.20 -15.57
CA VAL A 180 8.72 -12.10 -16.36
C VAL A 180 8.39 -11.49 -17.71
N TYR A 181 7.98 -10.22 -17.73
CA TYR A 181 7.68 -9.52 -18.98
C TYR A 181 8.89 -9.41 -19.91
N GLN A 182 10.07 -9.07 -19.38
CA GLN A 182 11.29 -8.96 -20.16
C GLN A 182 11.73 -10.32 -20.74
N LEU A 183 11.63 -11.40 -19.97
CA LEU A 183 11.95 -12.74 -20.42
C LEU A 183 11.00 -13.21 -21.54
N TRP A 184 9.71 -12.89 -21.43
CA TRP A 184 8.75 -13.14 -22.50
C TRP A 184 9.11 -12.38 -23.78
N GLN A 185 9.45 -11.09 -23.69
CA GLN A 185 9.86 -10.30 -24.86
C GLN A 185 11.13 -10.82 -25.52
N THR A 186 12.01 -11.47 -24.79
CA THR A 186 13.26 -12.06 -25.31
C THR A 186 13.13 -13.53 -25.70
N ASN A 187 11.89 -14.07 -25.78
CA ASN A 187 11.59 -15.47 -26.08
C ASN A 187 12.28 -16.49 -25.15
N ASN A 188 12.53 -16.13 -23.90
CA ASN A 188 13.08 -17.05 -22.89
C ASN A 188 11.98 -17.59 -21.97
N ASP A 189 11.03 -18.31 -22.56
CA ASP A 189 9.84 -18.81 -21.87
C ASP A 189 10.18 -19.76 -20.73
N ALA A 190 11.20 -20.62 -20.89
CA ALA A 190 11.60 -21.57 -19.85
C ALA A 190 11.97 -20.87 -18.53
N LEU A 191 12.67 -19.73 -18.60
CA LEU A 191 13.03 -18.96 -17.42
C LEU A 191 11.85 -18.12 -16.92
N ALA A 192 11.02 -17.61 -17.82
CA ALA A 192 9.79 -16.90 -17.48
C ALA A 192 8.83 -17.75 -16.66
N TYR A 193 8.59 -19.02 -17.06
CA TYR A 193 7.76 -19.97 -16.31
C TYR A 193 8.30 -20.24 -14.91
N ARG A 194 9.61 -20.33 -14.73
CA ARG A 194 10.22 -20.48 -13.39
C ARG A 194 9.91 -19.28 -12.48
N TRP A 195 10.00 -18.06 -13.01
CA TRP A 195 9.66 -16.85 -12.26
C TRP A 195 8.17 -16.76 -11.96
N VAL A 196 7.31 -17.17 -12.89
CA VAL A 196 5.85 -17.26 -12.67
C VAL A 196 5.55 -18.24 -11.53
N ALA A 197 6.18 -19.44 -11.53
CA ALA A 197 6.01 -20.41 -10.45
C ALA A 197 6.45 -19.85 -9.09
N VAL A 198 7.60 -19.17 -9.03
CA VAL A 198 8.09 -18.50 -7.81
C VAL A 198 7.08 -17.45 -7.34
N ASN A 199 6.53 -16.63 -8.26
CA ASN A 199 5.55 -15.61 -7.90
C ASN A 199 4.25 -16.22 -7.36
N ILE A 200 3.75 -17.30 -7.98
CA ILE A 200 2.55 -18.03 -7.51
C ILE A 200 2.78 -18.57 -6.09
N VAL A 201 3.91 -19.21 -5.84
CA VAL A 201 4.24 -19.78 -4.51
C VAL A 201 4.28 -18.68 -3.45
N ILE A 202 4.96 -17.56 -3.73
CA ILE A 202 5.05 -16.45 -2.78
C ILE A 202 3.67 -15.83 -2.53
N SER A 203 2.90 -15.60 -3.59
CA SER A 203 1.53 -15.06 -3.47
C SER A 203 0.64 -15.98 -2.65
N ALA A 204 0.73 -17.30 -2.86
CA ALA A 204 0.00 -18.30 -2.07
C ALA A 204 0.41 -18.26 -0.59
N ILE A 205 1.72 -18.21 -0.30
CA ILE A 205 2.23 -18.12 1.09
C ILE A 205 1.72 -16.84 1.76
N VAL A 206 1.80 -15.71 1.07
CA VAL A 206 1.31 -14.42 1.59
C VAL A 206 -0.18 -14.51 1.89
N LEU A 207 -1.01 -14.97 0.95
CA LEU A 207 -2.47 -15.09 1.13
C LEU A 207 -2.83 -16.06 2.26
N LEU A 208 -2.15 -17.20 2.36
CA LEU A 208 -2.37 -18.15 3.46
C LEU A 208 -2.01 -17.53 4.82
N THR A 209 -0.88 -16.83 4.89
CA THR A 209 -0.46 -16.13 6.12
C THR A 209 -1.50 -15.10 6.55
N VAL A 210 -2.02 -14.36 5.60
CA VAL A 210 -3.11 -13.39 5.80
C VAL A 210 -4.35 -14.05 6.38
N ASN A 211 -4.87 -15.05 5.69
CA ASN A 211 -6.08 -15.77 6.13
C ASN A 211 -5.90 -16.37 7.53
N MET A 212 -4.69 -16.86 7.85
CA MET A 212 -4.39 -17.38 9.18
C MET A 212 -4.39 -16.28 10.25
N LEU A 213 -3.89 -15.09 9.96
CA LEU A 213 -3.89 -13.94 10.88
C LEU A 213 -5.31 -13.43 11.13
N GLU A 214 -6.10 -13.25 10.09
CA GLU A 214 -7.51 -12.84 10.20
C GLU A 214 -8.34 -13.83 11.02
N ARG A 215 -8.17 -15.11 10.77
CA ARG A 215 -8.89 -16.16 11.51
C ARG A 215 -8.53 -16.18 13.01
N ARG A 216 -7.27 -15.98 13.35
CA ARG A 216 -6.83 -15.89 14.76
C ARG A 216 -7.43 -14.71 15.49
N ASP A 217 -7.54 -13.57 14.84
CA ASP A 217 -8.12 -12.37 15.44
C ASP A 217 -9.64 -12.48 15.61
N PHE A 218 -10.33 -13.12 14.66
CA PHE A 218 -11.76 -13.43 14.78
C PHE A 218 -12.04 -14.34 15.98
N LEU A 219 -11.27 -15.42 16.15
CA LEU A 219 -11.41 -16.35 17.28
C LEU A 219 -11.12 -15.69 18.64
N ARG A 220 -10.13 -14.81 18.70
CA ARG A 220 -9.81 -14.03 19.91
C ARG A 220 -10.89 -13.01 20.25
N GLY A 221 -11.50 -12.39 19.26
CA GLY A 221 -12.64 -11.48 19.45
C GLY A 221 -13.87 -12.20 20.00
N ALA A 222 -14.19 -13.37 19.45
CA ALA A 222 -15.31 -14.20 19.89
C ALA A 222 -15.14 -14.74 21.32
N SER A 223 -13.92 -15.12 21.71
CA SER A 223 -13.66 -15.60 23.08
C SER A 223 -13.78 -14.50 24.14
N ARG A 224 -13.32 -13.27 23.82
CA ARG A 224 -13.49 -12.10 24.70
C ARG A 224 -14.95 -11.69 24.86
N ALA A 225 -15.74 -11.74 23.80
CA ALA A 225 -17.17 -11.42 23.88
C ALA A 225 -17.96 -12.43 24.74
N ARG A 226 -17.52 -13.69 24.81
CA ARG A 226 -18.12 -14.71 25.68
C ARG A 226 -17.73 -14.51 27.16
N SER A 227 -16.49 -14.10 27.46
CA SER A 227 -16.04 -13.88 28.86
C SER A 227 -16.64 -12.61 29.51
N VAL A 228 -17.21 -11.70 28.74
CA VAL A 228 -17.90 -10.49 29.27
C VAL A 228 -19.38 -10.76 29.54
N LYS A 229 -19.94 -11.85 28.97
CA LYS A 229 -21.36 -12.25 29.18
C LYS A 229 -21.53 -13.32 30.27
N ALA A 230 -20.46 -13.87 30.79
CA ALA A 230 -20.44 -14.78 31.94
C ALA A 230 -20.03 -14.05 33.21
#